data_414ce0a168777bc4492de938a20cb7e8
#
_entry.id   414ce0a168777bc4492de938a20cb7e8
#
_cell.length_a   1.000
_cell.length_b   1.000
_cell.length_c   1.000
_cell.angle_alpha   90.00
_cell.angle_beta   90.00
_cell.angle_gamma   90.00
#
_symmetry.space_group_name_H-M   'P 1'
#
loop_
_entity.id
_entity.type
_entity.pdbx_description
1 polymer ?
#
loop_
_entity_poly.entity_id
_entity_poly.type
_entity_poly.pdbx_seq_one_letter_code
_entity_poly.pdbx_strand_id
1 'polypeptide(L)'
;MPWELDETKLEALAIGAGILGTGGGGNPYYGKLHVRRLLREGYRVQIVAPDEVPDDALVVSVGGMGAPTIGIERIHRGDEPLVALRALERYLGRPATHLVP
;
A
#
# COMPACT_ATOMS: atom_id res chain seq x y z
N MET A 1 14.04 -2.39 13.83
CA MET A 1 12.83 -2.62 14.62
C MET A 1 11.59 -2.21 13.83
N PRO A 2 10.50 -2.97 13.90
CA PRO A 2 9.25 -2.53 13.28
C PRO A 2 8.77 -1.25 13.96
N TRP A 3 8.15 -0.39 13.19
CA TRP A 3 7.54 0.81 13.74
C TRP A 3 6.12 0.98 13.22
N GLU A 4 5.29 1.58 14.05
CA GLU A 4 3.89 1.75 13.75
C GLU A 4 3.68 3.08 13.02
N LEU A 5 2.90 3.05 11.94
CA LEU A 5 2.56 4.23 11.18
C LEU A 5 1.52 5.05 11.94
N ASP A 6 1.80 6.33 12.14
CA ASP A 6 0.85 7.30 12.70
C ASP A 6 0.59 8.43 11.69
N GLU A 7 -0.29 9.36 12.01
CA GLU A 7 -0.65 10.44 11.09
C GLU A 7 0.53 11.36 10.75
N THR A 8 1.42 11.61 11.71
CA THR A 8 2.62 12.44 11.47
C THR A 8 3.58 11.76 10.50
N LYS A 9 3.84 10.47 10.73
CA LYS A 9 4.70 9.68 9.86
C LYS A 9 4.06 9.47 8.48
N LEU A 10 2.73 9.38 8.43
CA LEU A 10 1.99 9.28 7.17
C LEU A 10 2.20 10.50 6.29
N GLU A 11 2.21 11.71 6.86
CA GLU A 11 2.50 12.92 6.10
C GLU A 11 3.89 12.88 5.47
N ALA A 12 4.90 12.49 6.26
CA ALA A 12 6.26 12.36 5.76
C ALA A 12 6.37 11.27 4.68
N LEU A 13 5.71 10.14 4.89
CA LEU A 13 5.69 9.04 3.94
C LEU A 13 5.06 9.46 2.61
N ALA A 14 3.95 10.21 2.66
CA ALA A 14 3.27 10.70 1.47
C ALA A 14 4.14 11.67 0.67
N ILE A 15 4.87 12.55 1.34
CA ILE A 15 5.81 13.45 0.68
C ILE A 15 6.92 12.67 -0.02
N GLY A 16 7.53 11.71 0.69
CA GLY A 16 8.57 10.85 0.13
C GLY A 16 8.07 10.02 -1.05
N ALA A 17 6.89 9.44 -0.92
CA ALA A 17 6.27 8.66 -2.00
C ALA A 17 5.96 9.52 -3.22
N GLY A 18 5.55 10.77 -3.02
CA GLY A 18 5.32 11.71 -4.12
C GLY A 18 6.60 12.03 -4.89
N ILE A 19 7.72 12.18 -4.19
CA ILE A 19 9.01 12.44 -4.80
C ILE A 19 9.50 11.20 -5.56
N LEU A 20 9.46 10.03 -4.93
CA LEU A 20 9.94 8.79 -5.52
C LEU A 20 9.02 8.28 -6.64
N GLY A 21 7.75 8.67 -6.61
CA GLY A 21 6.78 8.29 -7.63
C GLY A 21 6.86 9.10 -8.92
N THR A 22 7.76 10.09 -8.99
CA THR A 22 7.96 10.89 -10.18
C THR A 22 8.48 10.01 -11.32
N GLY A 23 7.74 9.94 -12.42
CA GLY A 23 8.06 9.07 -13.54
C GLY A 23 7.51 7.65 -13.42
N GLY A 24 6.92 7.29 -12.29
CA GLY A 24 6.29 6.00 -12.07
C GLY A 24 6.01 5.78 -10.59
N GLY A 25 4.82 5.31 -10.25
CA GLY A 25 4.38 5.11 -8.86
C GLY A 25 3.07 5.81 -8.52
N GLY A 26 2.72 6.86 -9.27
CA GLY A 26 1.44 7.54 -9.13
C GLY A 26 1.40 8.64 -8.06
N ASN A 27 0.21 9.17 -7.85
CA ASN A 27 -0.03 10.25 -6.90
C ASN A 27 -0.46 9.66 -5.55
N PRO A 28 0.27 9.92 -4.46
CA PRO A 28 -0.05 9.35 -3.15
C PRO A 28 -1.20 10.04 -2.40
N TYR A 29 -1.78 11.11 -2.95
CA TYR A 29 -2.74 11.94 -2.21
C TYR A 29 -3.97 11.15 -1.74
N TYR A 30 -4.60 10.41 -2.65
CA TYR A 30 -5.80 9.64 -2.28
C TYR A 30 -5.48 8.50 -1.33
N GLY A 31 -4.35 7.82 -1.54
CA GLY A 31 -3.88 6.79 -0.63
C GLY A 31 -3.63 7.32 0.77
N LYS A 32 -3.01 8.51 0.87
CA LYS A 32 -2.79 9.17 2.14
C LYS A 32 -4.10 9.44 2.88
N LEU A 33 -5.10 10.00 2.18
CA LEU A 33 -6.40 10.27 2.78
C LEU A 33 -7.09 9.00 3.26
N HIS A 34 -7.03 7.95 2.47
CA HIS A 34 -7.62 6.66 2.81
C HIS A 34 -6.96 6.03 4.04
N VAL A 35 -5.64 6.01 4.07
CA VAL A 35 -4.90 5.45 5.22
C VAL A 35 -5.13 6.28 6.48
N ARG A 36 -5.17 7.62 6.36
CA ARG A 36 -5.45 8.48 7.50
C ARG A 36 -6.82 8.17 8.11
N ARG A 37 -7.83 7.96 7.27
CA ARG A 37 -9.15 7.57 7.73
C ARG A 37 -9.12 6.24 8.48
N LEU A 38 -8.43 5.24 7.92
CA LEU A 38 -8.31 3.94 8.55
C LEU A 38 -7.58 4.01 9.90
N LEU A 39 -6.53 4.81 10.00
CA LEU A 39 -5.82 4.99 11.27
C LEU A 39 -6.73 5.62 12.33
N ARG A 40 -7.59 6.57 11.95
CA ARG A 40 -8.57 7.18 12.86
C ARG A 40 -9.66 6.22 13.28
N GLU A 41 -9.96 5.21 12.46
CA GLU A 41 -10.92 4.15 12.77
C GLU A 41 -10.33 3.06 13.67
N GLY A 42 -9.03 3.13 13.99
CA GLY A 42 -8.37 2.19 14.87
C GLY A 42 -7.57 1.09 14.19
N TYR A 43 -7.50 1.08 12.88
CA TYR A 43 -6.63 0.14 12.15
C TYR A 43 -5.17 0.49 12.36
N ARG A 44 -4.32 -0.53 12.31
CA ARG A 44 -2.88 -0.38 12.55
C ARG A 44 -2.09 -0.84 11.33
N VAL A 45 -1.02 -0.10 11.02
CA VAL A 45 -0.08 -0.43 9.95
C VAL A 45 1.32 -0.46 10.56
N GLN A 46 2.01 -1.57 10.39
CA GLN A 46 3.40 -1.70 10.82
C GLN A 46 4.33 -1.70 9.62
N ILE A 47 5.42 -0.95 9.75
CA ILE A 47 6.48 -0.89 8.75
C ILE A 47 7.67 -1.68 9.31
N VAL A 48 8.19 -2.61 8.53
CA VAL A 48 9.32 -3.43 8.93
C VAL A 48 10.46 -3.27 7.94
N ALA A 49 11.69 -3.42 8.42
CA ALA A 49 12.85 -3.44 7.55
C ALA A 49 12.96 -4.79 6.83
N PRO A 50 13.60 -4.84 5.65
CA PRO A 50 13.71 -6.11 4.92
C PRO A 50 14.36 -7.24 5.71
N ASP A 51 15.32 -6.93 6.58
CA ASP A 51 16.00 -7.93 7.42
C ASP A 51 15.13 -8.44 8.58
N GLU A 52 14.01 -7.79 8.86
CA GLU A 52 13.05 -8.21 9.86
C GLU A 52 11.98 -9.16 9.32
N VAL A 53 11.97 -9.40 8.01
CA VAL A 53 10.99 -10.28 7.36
C VAL A 53 11.44 -11.73 7.53
N PRO A 54 10.57 -12.63 8.08
CA PRO A 54 10.93 -14.04 8.21
C PRO A 54 11.16 -14.73 6.86
N ASP A 55 12.02 -15.76 6.86
CA ASP A 55 12.34 -16.50 5.62
C ASP A 55 11.12 -17.22 5.04
N ASP A 56 10.16 -17.60 5.86
CA ASP A 56 8.94 -18.29 5.43
C ASP A 56 7.80 -17.31 5.07
N ALA A 57 8.05 -16.02 5.09
CA ALA A 57 7.04 -15.01 4.76
C ALA A 57 6.67 -15.07 3.28
N LEU A 58 5.41 -14.78 2.98
CA LEU A 58 4.97 -14.52 1.62
C LEU A 58 4.86 -13.01 1.43
N VAL A 59 5.79 -12.45 0.70
CA VAL A 59 5.84 -11.01 0.43
C VAL A 59 5.32 -10.76 -0.99
N VAL A 60 4.35 -9.89 -1.12
CA VAL A 60 3.75 -9.59 -2.43
C VAL A 60 3.71 -8.08 -2.66
N SER A 61 3.71 -7.71 -3.94
CA SER A 61 3.51 -6.33 -4.37
C SER A 61 2.13 -6.20 -5.00
N VAL A 62 1.41 -5.15 -4.64
CA VAL A 62 0.11 -4.83 -5.21
C VAL A 62 0.14 -3.38 -5.68
N GLY A 63 -0.25 -3.15 -6.92
CA GLY A 63 -0.25 -1.80 -7.47
C GLY A 63 -1.27 -1.66 -8.58
N GLY A 64 -1.46 -0.42 -9.02
CA GLY A 64 -2.29 -0.10 -10.17
C GLY A 64 -1.43 0.19 -11.39
N MET A 65 -1.92 -0.15 -12.57
CA MET A 65 -1.27 0.18 -13.84
C MET A 65 -2.20 1.06 -14.66
N GLY A 66 -1.61 2.06 -15.30
CA GLY A 66 -2.36 2.96 -16.18
C GLY A 66 -1.83 4.38 -16.15
N ALA A 67 -2.35 5.25 -17.03
CA ALA A 67 -2.00 6.64 -17.03
C ALA A 67 -2.63 7.37 -15.84
N PRO A 68 -1.93 8.33 -15.20
CA PRO A 68 -2.48 9.07 -14.06
C PRO A 68 -3.81 9.79 -14.36
N THR A 69 -4.00 10.26 -15.58
CA THR A 69 -5.24 10.92 -16.00
C THR A 69 -6.44 9.98 -15.96
N ILE A 70 -6.24 8.70 -16.24
CA ILE A 70 -7.31 7.70 -16.15
C ILE A 70 -7.75 7.53 -14.70
N GLY A 71 -6.81 7.59 -13.77
CA GLY A 71 -7.12 7.53 -12.35
C GLY A 71 -7.97 8.70 -11.86
N ILE A 72 -7.81 9.87 -12.49
CA ILE A 72 -8.61 11.05 -12.17
C ILE A 72 -10.03 10.94 -12.75
N GLU A 73 -10.15 10.41 -13.97
CA GLU A 73 -11.42 10.34 -14.70
C GLU A 73 -12.28 9.15 -14.30
N ARG A 74 -11.67 8.07 -13.83
CA ARG A 74 -12.35 6.81 -13.52
C ARG A 74 -12.84 6.79 -12.08
N ILE A 75 -14.06 6.30 -11.89
CA ILE A 75 -14.58 6.05 -10.56
C ILE A 75 -14.07 4.67 -10.10
N HIS A 76 -13.30 4.67 -9.01
CA HIS A 76 -12.78 3.44 -8.41
C HIS A 76 -13.77 2.87 -7.40
N ARG A 77 -13.87 1.54 -7.37
CA ARG A 77 -14.66 0.86 -6.33
C ARG A 77 -14.02 0.97 -4.96
N GLY A 78 -12.68 1.09 -4.91
CA GLY A 78 -11.92 1.18 -3.69
C GLY A 78 -11.35 -0.16 -3.21
N ASP A 79 -11.85 -1.28 -3.70
CA ASP A 79 -11.42 -2.62 -3.28
C ASP A 79 -10.56 -3.34 -4.31
N GLU A 80 -10.23 -2.71 -5.44
CA GLU A 80 -9.44 -3.34 -6.50
C GLU A 80 -8.13 -3.95 -6.00
N PRO A 81 -7.32 -3.24 -5.17
CA PRO A 81 -6.09 -3.84 -4.66
C PRO A 81 -6.33 -5.09 -3.83
N LEU A 82 -7.39 -5.10 -3.03
CA LEU A 82 -7.73 -6.25 -2.20
C LEU A 82 -8.18 -7.43 -3.07
N VAL A 83 -8.97 -7.17 -4.10
CA VAL A 83 -9.42 -8.21 -5.05
C VAL A 83 -8.22 -8.84 -5.74
N ALA A 84 -7.24 -8.02 -6.18
CA ALA A 84 -6.02 -8.51 -6.81
C ALA A 84 -5.20 -9.36 -5.83
N LEU A 85 -5.05 -8.90 -4.59
CA LEU A 85 -4.33 -9.63 -3.56
C LEU A 85 -4.98 -10.99 -3.27
N ARG A 86 -6.30 -11.02 -3.12
CA ARG A 86 -7.02 -12.27 -2.84
C ARG A 86 -6.92 -13.27 -3.99
N ALA A 87 -6.94 -12.76 -5.24
CA ALA A 87 -6.75 -13.63 -6.41
C ALA A 87 -5.36 -14.27 -6.41
N LEU A 88 -4.32 -13.51 -6.08
CA LEU A 88 -2.96 -14.03 -6.00
C LEU A 88 -2.82 -15.05 -4.86
N GLU A 89 -3.41 -14.77 -3.70
CA GLU A 89 -3.39 -15.69 -2.56
C GLU A 89 -4.05 -17.03 -2.92
N ARG A 90 -5.17 -17.01 -3.65
CA ARG A 90 -5.82 -18.23 -4.11
C ARG A 90 -4.95 -19.01 -5.08
N TYR A 91 -4.26 -18.32 -5.98
CA TYR A 91 -3.35 -18.95 -6.94
C TYR A 91 -2.17 -19.63 -6.22
N LEU A 92 -1.59 -18.95 -5.23
CA LEU A 92 -0.43 -19.47 -4.49
C LEU A 92 -0.81 -20.46 -3.38
N GLY A 93 -2.07 -20.51 -2.98
CA GLY A 93 -2.55 -21.44 -1.96
C GLY A 93 -2.21 -21.04 -0.51
N ARG A 94 -1.81 -19.80 -0.28
CA ARG A 94 -1.52 -19.30 1.08
C ARG A 94 -1.73 -17.79 1.18
N PRO A 95 -2.03 -17.28 2.39
CA PRO A 95 -2.20 -15.84 2.58
C PRO A 95 -0.85 -15.10 2.52
N ALA A 96 -0.89 -13.86 2.02
CA ALA A 96 0.25 -12.97 2.09
C ALA A 96 0.47 -12.49 3.52
N THR A 97 1.73 -12.41 3.94
CA THR A 97 2.10 -11.96 5.29
C THR A 97 2.62 -10.52 5.29
N HIS A 98 3.24 -10.11 4.20
CA HIS A 98 3.85 -8.78 4.05
C HIS A 98 3.57 -8.23 2.67
N LEU A 99 3.52 -6.90 2.59
CA LEU A 99 3.38 -6.17 1.33
C LEU A 99 4.64 -5.33 1.11
N VAL A 100 5.06 -5.24 -0.15
CA VAL A 100 6.14 -4.35 -0.58
C VAL A 100 5.59 -3.43 -1.66
N PRO A 101 5.88 -2.13 -1.58
CA PRO A 101 5.39 -1.18 -2.59
C PRO A 101 6.09 -1.33 -3.94
#